data_1ff12e7ea2060f06ad9df59508b23f2d
#
_entry.id   1ff12e7ea2060f06ad9df59508b23f2d
#
_cell.length_a   1.000
_cell.length_b   1.000
_cell.length_c   1.000
_cell.angle_alpha   90.00
_cell.angle_beta   90.00
_cell.angle_gamma   90.00
#
_symmetry.space_group_name_H-M   'P 1'
#
loop_
_entity.id
_entity.type
_entity.pdbx_description
1 polymer ?
#
loop_
_entity_poly.entity_id
_entity_poly.type
_entity_poly.pdbx_seq_one_letter_code
_entity_poly.pdbx_strand_id
1 'polypeptide(L)'
;MLAWRDRLLALLGRDWAGLPVALGIGAVVLLAGRALGGTAGAAVAALGAAAALLGAAMSLGHAATLARVRRAHPPPGRMVDLGGYRVHLLAEGQARDGRSPVVWFAGGHAGGHAVHHLHRAFREETRSILIDRPGTGWSDTGPFPRSTAREADEMVRALERAGEQGPFVWAGHSFGGLLAANVARRRPDLVHTLVLLDPTPLETIVFGPRLGALKDMRRTAWLGGFALLFGIDLRARAEARARRDPAHARVLDAVRAVLGPEAEAGRRVEASAGRCFAEASIYRELTPEGAAACGWDTVVYDRDLGDLPVWLVAPQDTSDADIAALPEAQSGSADDARRMFRFFAATRERYLATSTRSRRVVAPAGSGHNFVYEASRFTIDVMREVILGTDHPPPESRP
;
A
#
# COMPACT_ATOMS: atom_id res chain seq x y z
N MET A 1 15.25 19.43 13.39
CA MET A 1 16.15 18.71 12.45
C MET A 1 15.42 17.84 11.41
N LEU A 2 14.17 17.40 11.63
CA LEU A 2 13.39 16.57 10.68
C LEU A 2 12.89 17.33 9.44
N ALA A 3 12.56 18.62 9.55
CA ALA A 3 11.92 19.39 8.49
C ALA A 3 12.71 19.52 7.17
N TRP A 4 14.05 19.51 7.18
CA TRP A 4 14.84 19.60 5.95
C TRP A 4 14.84 18.27 5.16
N ARG A 5 14.84 17.11 5.88
CA ARG A 5 14.76 15.78 5.25
C ARG A 5 13.42 15.58 4.54
N ASP A 6 12.34 16.02 5.16
CA ASP A 6 11.00 15.89 4.60
C ASP A 6 10.85 16.79 3.36
N ARG A 7 11.40 18.01 3.39
CA ARG A 7 11.47 18.89 2.22
C ARG A 7 12.30 18.28 1.09
N LEU A 8 13.45 17.67 1.43
CA LEU A 8 14.29 16.99 0.45
C LEU A 8 13.54 15.81 -0.19
N LEU A 9 12.81 15.01 0.59
CA LEU A 9 11.99 13.93 0.07
C LEU A 9 10.89 14.42 -0.86
N ALA A 10 10.22 15.52 -0.49
CA ALA A 10 9.22 16.14 -1.33
C ALA A 10 9.79 16.63 -2.68
N LEU A 11 11.03 17.14 -2.68
CA LEU A 11 11.74 17.54 -3.89
C LEU A 11 12.17 16.31 -4.73
N LEU A 12 12.78 15.31 -4.11
CA LEU A 12 13.20 14.07 -4.76
C LEU A 12 12.01 13.26 -5.31
N GLY A 13 10.83 13.42 -4.73
CA GLY A 13 9.60 12.81 -5.22
C GLY A 13 9.02 13.42 -6.50
N ARG A 14 9.58 14.53 -7.00
CA ARG A 14 9.16 15.15 -8.26
C ARG A 14 9.70 14.37 -9.45
N ASP A 15 8.90 14.23 -10.49
CA ASP A 15 9.27 13.43 -11.70
C ASP A 15 10.54 13.96 -12.40
N TRP A 16 10.86 15.24 -12.25
CA TRP A 16 12.06 15.88 -12.80
C TRP A 16 13.28 15.85 -11.87
N ALA A 17 13.15 15.33 -10.65
CA ALA A 17 14.18 15.44 -9.60
C ALA A 17 15.51 14.74 -9.95
N GLY A 18 15.48 13.75 -10.82
CA GLY A 18 16.70 13.07 -11.28
C GLY A 18 17.62 14.00 -12.08
N LEU A 19 17.09 15.03 -12.77
CA LEU A 19 17.89 15.97 -13.52
C LEU A 19 18.88 16.76 -12.63
N PRO A 20 18.44 17.52 -11.60
CA PRO A 20 19.39 18.22 -10.72
C PRO A 20 20.30 17.28 -9.93
N VAL A 21 19.86 16.06 -9.60
CA VAL A 21 20.69 15.05 -8.95
C VAL A 21 21.83 14.63 -9.89
N ALA A 22 21.55 14.32 -11.15
CA ALA A 22 22.57 13.95 -12.14
C ALA A 22 23.60 15.08 -12.34
N LEU A 23 23.11 16.31 -12.53
CA LEU A 23 23.96 17.49 -12.71
C LEU A 23 24.82 17.78 -11.47
N GLY A 24 24.27 17.65 -10.27
CA GLY A 24 24.99 17.83 -9.01
C GLY A 24 26.11 16.81 -8.83
N ILE A 25 25.82 15.53 -9.07
CA ILE A 25 26.85 14.45 -9.02
C ILE A 25 27.93 14.74 -10.05
N GLY A 26 27.57 15.07 -11.27
CA GLY A 26 28.52 15.41 -12.33
C GLY A 26 29.42 16.58 -11.98
N ALA A 27 28.85 17.66 -11.39
CA ALA A 27 29.62 18.81 -10.93
C ALA A 27 30.65 18.42 -9.85
N VAL A 28 30.26 17.59 -8.88
CA VAL A 28 31.19 17.10 -7.84
C VAL A 28 32.34 16.31 -8.47
N VAL A 29 32.05 15.38 -9.39
CA VAL A 29 33.07 14.58 -10.07
C VAL A 29 33.97 15.43 -10.94
N LEU A 30 33.42 16.43 -11.63
CA LEU A 30 34.20 17.37 -12.45
C LEU A 30 35.16 18.21 -11.59
N LEU A 31 34.70 18.70 -10.44
CA LEU A 31 35.54 19.43 -9.48
C LEU A 31 36.64 18.53 -8.91
N ALA A 32 36.33 17.29 -8.57
CA ALA A 32 37.32 16.33 -8.12
C ALA A 32 38.38 16.03 -9.20
N GLY A 33 37.97 15.87 -10.46
CA GLY A 33 38.90 15.69 -11.57
C GLY A 33 39.82 16.89 -11.77
N ARG A 34 39.29 18.12 -11.64
CA ARG A 34 40.13 19.35 -11.67
C ARG A 34 41.14 19.41 -10.54
N ALA A 35 40.73 19.01 -9.32
CA ALA A 35 41.61 18.98 -8.15
C ALA A 35 42.75 17.97 -8.28
N LEU A 36 42.49 16.81 -8.94
CA LEU A 36 43.51 15.78 -9.21
C LEU A 36 44.57 16.24 -10.21
N GLY A 37 44.19 17.10 -11.18
CA GLY A 37 45.07 17.61 -12.22
C GLY A 37 45.61 16.54 -13.19
N GLY A 38 46.40 16.99 -14.19
CA GLY A 38 47.04 16.13 -15.16
C GLY A 38 46.04 15.35 -16.03
N THR A 39 46.54 14.30 -16.71
CA THR A 39 45.74 13.46 -17.61
C THR A 39 44.71 12.62 -16.87
N ALA A 40 45.03 12.13 -15.67
CA ALA A 40 44.10 11.39 -14.81
C ALA A 40 42.95 12.24 -14.37
N GLY A 41 43.18 13.49 -13.94
CA GLY A 41 42.15 14.43 -13.56
C GLY A 41 41.24 14.78 -14.75
N ALA A 42 41.80 14.98 -15.93
CA ALA A 42 41.02 15.21 -17.16
C ALA A 42 40.12 14.00 -17.50
N ALA A 43 40.61 12.76 -17.36
CA ALA A 43 39.80 11.56 -17.57
C ALA A 43 38.64 11.45 -16.56
N VAL A 44 38.88 11.71 -15.26
CA VAL A 44 37.83 11.73 -14.23
C VAL A 44 36.78 12.79 -14.53
N ALA A 45 37.19 14.01 -14.93
CA ALA A 45 36.28 15.08 -15.28
C ALA A 45 35.41 14.73 -16.50
N ALA A 46 35.99 14.12 -17.53
CA ALA A 46 35.30 13.68 -18.74
C ALA A 46 34.25 12.59 -18.43
N LEU A 47 34.63 11.58 -17.59
CA LEU A 47 33.71 10.55 -17.14
C LEU A 47 32.56 11.14 -16.32
N GLY A 48 32.85 12.09 -15.44
CA GLY A 48 31.82 12.79 -14.65
C GLY A 48 30.84 13.56 -15.51
N ALA A 49 31.34 14.27 -16.53
CA ALA A 49 30.48 14.98 -17.48
C ALA A 49 29.61 14.03 -18.30
N ALA A 50 30.19 12.93 -18.80
CA ALA A 50 29.46 11.91 -19.54
C ALA A 50 28.35 11.26 -18.69
N ALA A 51 28.67 10.89 -17.44
CA ALA A 51 27.71 10.30 -16.50
C ALA A 51 26.58 11.30 -16.18
N ALA A 52 26.88 12.58 -15.99
CA ALA A 52 25.87 13.61 -15.76
C ALA A 52 24.93 13.77 -16.95
N LEU A 53 25.48 13.84 -18.17
CA LEU A 53 24.67 13.96 -19.39
C LEU A 53 23.77 12.74 -19.59
N LEU A 54 24.32 11.52 -19.40
CA LEU A 54 23.55 10.29 -19.47
C LEU A 54 22.43 10.25 -18.41
N GLY A 55 22.75 10.56 -17.15
CA GLY A 55 21.78 10.61 -16.06
C GLY A 55 20.68 11.65 -16.31
N ALA A 56 21.05 12.82 -16.82
CA ALA A 56 20.10 13.88 -17.20
C ALA A 56 19.16 13.38 -18.32
N ALA A 57 19.72 12.78 -19.38
CA ALA A 57 18.92 12.22 -20.49
C ALA A 57 17.97 11.12 -20.01
N MET A 58 18.43 10.21 -19.16
CA MET A 58 17.62 9.15 -18.56
C MET A 58 16.48 9.72 -17.71
N SER A 59 16.77 10.71 -16.86
CA SER A 59 15.76 11.37 -16.02
C SER A 59 14.69 12.08 -16.85
N LEU A 60 15.08 12.84 -17.85
CA LEU A 60 14.15 13.52 -18.77
C LEU A 60 13.32 12.52 -19.57
N GLY A 61 13.94 11.44 -20.05
CA GLY A 61 13.26 10.34 -20.75
C GLY A 61 12.21 9.66 -19.86
N HIS A 62 12.53 9.43 -18.59
CA HIS A 62 11.58 8.88 -17.62
C HIS A 62 10.41 9.85 -17.35
N ALA A 63 10.70 11.11 -17.07
CA ALA A 63 9.68 12.12 -16.85
C ALA A 63 8.74 12.27 -18.07
N ALA A 64 9.29 12.26 -19.27
CA ALA A 64 8.50 12.29 -20.51
C ALA A 64 7.65 11.02 -20.70
N THR A 65 8.18 9.86 -20.33
CA THR A 65 7.46 8.57 -20.39
C THR A 65 6.30 8.56 -19.40
N LEU A 66 6.54 8.96 -18.16
CA LEU A 66 5.52 9.03 -17.12
C LEU A 66 4.42 10.03 -17.48
N ALA A 67 4.79 11.19 -18.06
CA ALA A 67 3.83 12.18 -18.56
C ALA A 67 2.98 11.62 -19.71
N ARG A 68 3.55 10.80 -20.61
CA ARG A 68 2.79 10.11 -21.66
C ARG A 68 1.84 9.06 -21.10
N VAL A 69 2.30 8.26 -20.13
CA VAL A 69 1.48 7.25 -19.46
C VAL A 69 0.29 7.90 -18.76
N ARG A 70 0.52 8.97 -17.99
CA ARG A 70 -0.55 9.70 -17.28
C ARG A 70 -1.56 10.35 -18.24
N ARG A 71 -1.11 10.82 -19.41
CA ARG A 71 -2.03 11.31 -20.45
C ARG A 71 -2.84 10.20 -21.11
N ALA A 72 -2.23 9.04 -21.33
CA ALA A 72 -2.93 7.88 -21.90
C ALA A 72 -3.90 7.23 -20.91
N HIS A 73 -3.66 7.38 -19.60
CA HIS A 73 -4.48 6.84 -18.53
C HIS A 73 -4.88 7.95 -17.54
N PRO A 74 -5.82 8.82 -17.91
CA PRO A 74 -6.32 9.84 -16.99
C PRO A 74 -7.00 9.20 -15.78
N PRO A 75 -7.09 9.91 -14.63
CA PRO A 75 -7.79 9.40 -13.45
C PRO A 75 -9.26 9.10 -13.78
N PRO A 76 -9.76 7.90 -13.50
CA PRO A 76 -11.14 7.53 -13.82
C PRO A 76 -12.17 8.22 -12.91
N GLY A 77 -11.74 8.78 -11.79
CA GLY A 77 -12.59 9.48 -10.82
C GLY A 77 -12.26 10.96 -10.70
N ARG A 78 -12.34 11.48 -9.48
CA ARG A 78 -12.11 12.88 -9.15
C ARG A 78 -10.76 13.08 -8.46
N MET A 79 -10.09 14.19 -8.80
CA MET A 79 -8.92 14.66 -8.06
C MET A 79 -9.37 15.69 -7.02
N VAL A 80 -9.33 15.30 -5.76
CA VAL A 80 -9.77 16.12 -4.61
C VAL A 80 -8.56 16.88 -4.05
N ASP A 81 -8.60 18.20 -4.06
CA ASP A 81 -7.52 19.03 -3.49
C ASP A 81 -7.57 19.02 -1.96
N LEU A 82 -6.47 18.63 -1.33
CA LEU A 82 -6.30 18.61 0.13
C LEU A 82 -5.47 19.80 0.67
N GLY A 83 -5.20 20.79 -0.17
CA GLY A 83 -4.39 21.97 0.17
C GLY A 83 -2.96 21.82 -0.33
N GLY A 84 -2.76 22.03 -1.65
CA GLY A 84 -1.46 21.98 -2.32
C GLY A 84 -1.05 20.60 -2.86
N TYR A 85 -1.85 19.58 -2.69
CA TYR A 85 -1.75 18.26 -3.32
C TYR A 85 -3.14 17.64 -3.46
N ARG A 86 -3.29 16.72 -4.42
CA ARG A 86 -4.59 16.14 -4.76
C ARG A 86 -4.59 14.65 -4.50
N VAL A 87 -5.75 14.16 -4.06
CA VAL A 87 -6.03 12.75 -3.85
C VAL A 87 -7.07 12.30 -4.86
N HIS A 88 -6.82 11.18 -5.50
CA HIS A 88 -7.77 10.56 -6.43
C HIS A 88 -8.82 9.76 -5.66
N LEU A 89 -10.08 9.95 -6.04
CA LEU A 89 -11.24 9.27 -5.49
C LEU A 89 -12.15 8.83 -6.63
N LEU A 90 -12.40 7.53 -6.74
CA LEU A 90 -13.38 6.95 -7.65
C LEU A 90 -14.59 6.50 -6.84
N ALA A 91 -15.71 7.18 -7.01
CA ALA A 91 -16.95 6.88 -6.31
C ALA A 91 -18.06 6.65 -7.33
N GLU A 92 -18.58 5.43 -7.37
CA GLU A 92 -19.61 4.98 -8.29
C GLU A 92 -20.80 4.39 -7.53
N GLY A 93 -21.92 4.24 -8.22
CA GLY A 93 -23.15 3.76 -7.61
C GLY A 93 -23.87 4.83 -6.78
N GLN A 94 -25.00 4.46 -6.23
CA GLN A 94 -25.83 5.33 -5.39
C GLN A 94 -26.06 4.70 -4.03
N ALA A 95 -26.08 5.52 -2.99
CA ALA A 95 -26.57 5.07 -1.69
C ALA A 95 -28.02 4.56 -1.84
N ARG A 96 -28.33 3.46 -1.21
CA ARG A 96 -29.67 2.85 -1.23
C ARG A 96 -30.12 2.64 0.22
N ASP A 97 -31.42 2.77 0.43
CA ASP A 97 -32.00 2.50 1.75
C ASP A 97 -31.62 1.10 2.25
N GLY A 98 -31.15 1.03 3.50
CA GLY A 98 -30.70 -0.19 4.14
C GLY A 98 -29.33 -0.71 3.67
N ARG A 99 -28.57 0.06 2.83
CA ARG A 99 -27.25 -0.33 2.34
C ARG A 99 -26.25 0.79 2.56
N SER A 100 -25.32 0.58 3.47
CA SER A 100 -24.27 1.56 3.74
C SER A 100 -23.30 1.73 2.57
N PRO A 101 -22.83 2.95 2.28
CA PRO A 101 -21.75 3.17 1.34
C PRO A 101 -20.48 2.45 1.80
N VAL A 102 -19.65 1.96 0.87
CA VAL A 102 -18.43 1.25 1.18
C VAL A 102 -17.18 1.98 0.69
N VAL A 103 -16.17 2.11 1.55
CA VAL A 103 -14.85 2.66 1.23
C VAL A 103 -13.82 1.53 1.26
N TRP A 104 -13.05 1.40 0.18
CA TRP A 104 -12.08 0.32 -0.01
C TRP A 104 -10.65 0.82 0.14
N PHE A 105 -9.86 0.14 0.97
CA PHE A 105 -8.43 0.34 1.09
C PHE A 105 -7.63 -0.86 0.61
N ALA A 106 -6.71 -0.61 -0.33
CA ALA A 106 -5.80 -1.60 -0.85
C ALA A 106 -4.68 -1.96 0.14
N GLY A 107 -4.17 -3.18 0.01
CA GLY A 107 -3.01 -3.65 0.77
C GLY A 107 -1.68 -3.03 0.31
N GLY A 108 -0.64 -3.19 1.12
CA GLY A 108 0.69 -2.65 0.84
C GLY A 108 0.67 -1.14 0.60
N HIS A 109 1.59 -0.65 -0.22
CA HIS A 109 1.60 0.73 -0.70
C HIS A 109 1.10 0.76 -2.16
N ALA A 110 -0.15 0.32 -2.35
CA ALA A 110 -0.84 0.31 -3.64
C ALA A 110 -2.07 1.24 -3.63
N GLY A 111 -2.43 1.75 -4.79
CA GLY A 111 -3.66 2.52 -4.99
C GLY A 111 -4.91 1.64 -5.00
N GLY A 112 -6.08 2.27 -5.03
CA GLY A 112 -7.39 1.60 -5.07
C GLY A 112 -7.56 0.61 -6.22
N HIS A 113 -6.78 0.80 -7.30
CA HIS A 113 -6.75 -0.12 -8.43
C HIS A 113 -6.46 -1.58 -8.01
N ALA A 114 -5.72 -1.81 -6.92
CA ALA A 114 -5.43 -3.16 -6.43
C ALA A 114 -6.64 -3.87 -5.80
N VAL A 115 -7.73 -3.17 -5.53
CA VAL A 115 -9.01 -3.73 -5.06
C VAL A 115 -10.19 -3.32 -5.95
N HIS A 116 -9.91 -2.90 -7.19
CA HIS A 116 -10.90 -2.42 -8.14
C HIS A 116 -11.97 -3.49 -8.46
N HIS A 117 -11.62 -4.76 -8.44
CA HIS A 117 -12.57 -5.86 -8.65
C HIS A 117 -13.66 -5.90 -7.57
N LEU A 118 -13.34 -5.59 -6.31
CA LEU A 118 -14.32 -5.46 -5.23
C LEU A 118 -15.21 -4.24 -5.46
N HIS A 119 -14.62 -3.09 -5.77
CA HIS A 119 -15.37 -1.89 -6.11
C HIS A 119 -16.39 -2.14 -7.22
N ARG A 120 -15.99 -2.78 -8.33
CA ARG A 120 -16.88 -3.12 -9.44
C ARG A 120 -18.04 -4.01 -9.03
N ALA A 121 -17.79 -4.94 -8.10
CA ALA A 121 -18.85 -5.85 -7.65
C ALA A 121 -19.96 -5.14 -6.88
N PHE A 122 -19.65 -4.00 -6.23
CA PHE A 122 -20.61 -3.31 -5.35
C PHE A 122 -21.18 -2.01 -5.90
N ARG A 123 -20.60 -1.41 -6.94
CA ARG A 123 -21.07 -0.14 -7.49
C ARG A 123 -22.52 -0.18 -8.02
N GLU A 124 -23.02 -1.35 -8.37
CA GLU A 124 -24.42 -1.54 -8.78
C GLU A 124 -25.37 -1.79 -7.59
N GLU A 125 -24.81 -2.13 -6.42
CA GLU A 125 -25.57 -2.48 -5.23
C GLU A 125 -25.65 -1.34 -4.21
N THR A 126 -24.60 -0.54 -4.09
CA THR A 126 -24.51 0.61 -3.19
C THR A 126 -23.51 1.66 -3.70
N ARG A 127 -23.33 2.75 -2.95
CA ARG A 127 -22.24 3.70 -3.20
C ARG A 127 -20.91 3.05 -2.85
N SER A 128 -20.06 2.81 -3.83
CA SER A 128 -18.75 2.16 -3.70
C SER A 128 -17.65 3.16 -4.01
N ILE A 129 -16.66 3.27 -3.13
CA ILE A 129 -15.65 4.33 -3.14
C ILE A 129 -14.25 3.73 -3.03
N LEU A 130 -13.42 3.98 -4.03
CA LEU A 130 -11.98 3.75 -4.00
C LEU A 130 -11.25 5.05 -3.72
N ILE A 131 -10.25 5.02 -2.86
CA ILE A 131 -9.36 6.16 -2.60
C ILE A 131 -7.92 5.72 -2.82
N ASP A 132 -7.20 6.46 -3.67
CA ASP A 132 -5.76 6.32 -3.77
C ASP A 132 -5.10 7.14 -2.68
N ARG A 133 -4.39 6.49 -1.78
CA ARG A 133 -3.62 7.17 -0.75
C ARG A 133 -2.53 8.06 -1.38
N PRO A 134 -2.14 9.18 -0.74
CA PRO A 134 -1.05 10.02 -1.27
C PRO A 134 0.20 9.21 -1.61
N GLY A 135 0.67 9.37 -2.85
CA GLY A 135 1.79 8.62 -3.41
C GLY A 135 1.41 7.27 -4.04
N THR A 136 0.11 6.94 -4.14
CA THR A 136 -0.35 5.72 -4.83
C THR A 136 -1.33 6.06 -5.96
N GLY A 137 -1.49 5.17 -6.91
CA GLY A 137 -2.41 5.33 -8.04
C GLY A 137 -2.21 6.67 -8.75
N TRP A 138 -3.31 7.42 -8.89
CA TRP A 138 -3.33 8.75 -9.49
C TRP A 138 -3.09 9.90 -8.50
N SER A 139 -2.99 9.61 -7.19
CA SER A 139 -2.78 10.64 -6.16
C SER A 139 -1.39 11.26 -6.22
N ASP A 140 -1.32 12.55 -5.94
CA ASP A 140 -0.04 13.23 -5.69
C ASP A 140 0.63 12.64 -4.45
N THR A 141 1.95 12.76 -4.32
CA THR A 141 2.72 12.14 -3.21
C THR A 141 2.33 12.69 -1.83
N GLY A 142 1.83 13.92 -1.79
CA GLY A 142 1.50 14.59 -0.53
C GLY A 142 2.73 15.00 0.29
N PRO A 143 2.53 15.63 1.45
CA PRO A 143 3.61 16.08 2.31
C PRO A 143 4.25 14.94 3.10
N PHE A 144 5.55 15.09 3.40
CA PHE A 144 6.30 14.19 4.29
C PHE A 144 6.38 14.76 5.72
N PRO A 145 6.61 13.90 6.75
CA PRO A 145 6.68 12.44 6.67
C PRO A 145 5.30 11.84 6.41
N ARG A 146 5.27 10.66 5.79
CA ARG A 146 4.05 9.85 5.69
C ARG A 146 3.87 9.05 6.98
N SER A 147 2.65 9.00 7.49
CA SER A 147 2.27 8.17 8.62
C SER A 147 0.85 7.64 8.45
N THR A 148 0.52 6.54 9.12
CA THR A 148 -0.81 5.93 9.04
C THR A 148 -1.89 6.84 9.61
N ALA A 149 -1.59 7.57 10.69
CA ALA A 149 -2.49 8.57 11.26
C ALA A 149 -2.79 9.69 10.27
N ARG A 150 -1.75 10.24 9.63
CA ARG A 150 -1.91 11.27 8.59
C ARG A 150 -2.71 10.74 7.40
N GLU A 151 -2.42 9.53 6.93
CA GLU A 151 -3.16 8.93 5.83
C GLU A 151 -4.64 8.74 6.19
N ALA A 152 -4.95 8.28 7.40
CA ALA A 152 -6.33 8.16 7.87
C ALA A 152 -7.06 9.52 7.84
N ASP A 153 -6.45 10.59 8.37
CA ASP A 153 -7.01 11.93 8.34
C ASP A 153 -7.18 12.48 6.92
N GLU A 154 -6.23 12.20 6.03
CA GLU A 154 -6.28 12.61 4.62
C GLU A 154 -7.41 11.91 3.87
N MET A 155 -7.65 10.61 4.12
CA MET A 155 -8.73 9.86 3.50
C MET A 155 -10.10 10.39 3.94
N VAL A 156 -10.26 10.66 5.22
CA VAL A 156 -11.48 11.27 5.75
C VAL A 156 -11.72 12.64 5.11
N ARG A 157 -10.72 13.51 5.09
CA ARG A 157 -10.83 14.84 4.45
C ARG A 157 -11.11 14.74 2.96
N ALA A 158 -10.58 13.72 2.27
CA ALA A 158 -10.88 13.52 0.85
C ALA A 158 -12.36 13.19 0.63
N LEU A 159 -12.94 12.32 1.46
CA LEU A 159 -14.38 12.02 1.41
C LEU A 159 -15.25 13.25 1.70
N GLU A 160 -14.94 13.97 2.78
CA GLU A 160 -15.66 15.19 3.19
C GLU A 160 -15.63 16.25 2.07
N ARG A 161 -14.46 16.50 1.48
CA ARG A 161 -14.32 17.46 0.37
C ARG A 161 -14.93 16.99 -0.94
N ALA A 162 -15.04 15.68 -1.13
CA ALA A 162 -15.75 15.09 -2.25
C ALA A 162 -17.27 15.16 -2.08
N GLY A 163 -17.78 15.49 -0.88
CA GLY A 163 -19.21 15.50 -0.54
C GLY A 163 -19.78 14.10 -0.31
N GLU A 164 -18.91 13.11 -0.07
CA GLU A 164 -19.36 11.76 0.28
C GLU A 164 -19.85 11.75 1.73
N GLN A 165 -20.99 11.11 1.95
CA GLN A 165 -21.65 11.11 3.26
C GLN A 165 -21.67 9.69 3.85
N GLY A 166 -21.19 9.58 5.09
CA GLY A 166 -21.24 8.36 5.90
C GLY A 166 -22.49 8.31 6.79
N PRO A 167 -22.53 7.37 7.74
CA PRO A 167 -21.41 6.46 8.07
C PRO A 167 -21.18 5.38 7.00
N PHE A 168 -19.91 4.98 6.84
CA PHE A 168 -19.46 4.05 5.79
C PHE A 168 -19.16 2.66 6.36
N VAL A 169 -19.26 1.63 5.52
CA VAL A 169 -18.51 0.40 5.71
C VAL A 169 -17.07 0.66 5.25
N TRP A 170 -16.10 0.55 6.15
CA TRP A 170 -14.68 0.68 5.85
C TRP A 170 -14.07 -0.69 5.68
N ALA A 171 -13.65 -1.03 4.48
CA ALA A 171 -13.08 -2.33 4.14
C ALA A 171 -11.62 -2.17 3.72
N GLY A 172 -10.72 -2.91 4.36
CA GLY A 172 -9.29 -2.82 4.07
C GLY A 172 -8.59 -4.16 4.07
N HIS A 173 -7.80 -4.41 3.02
CA HIS A 173 -6.93 -5.58 2.92
C HIS A 173 -5.53 -5.27 3.44
N SER A 174 -4.96 -6.19 4.23
CA SER A 174 -3.57 -6.09 4.70
C SER A 174 -3.28 -4.73 5.35
N PHE A 175 -2.33 -3.94 4.83
CA PHE A 175 -2.05 -2.59 5.30
C PHE A 175 -3.27 -1.65 5.23
N GLY A 176 -4.14 -1.85 4.23
CA GLY A 176 -5.41 -1.14 4.14
C GLY A 176 -6.33 -1.42 5.33
N GLY A 177 -6.28 -2.63 5.90
CA GLY A 177 -7.01 -2.98 7.13
C GLY A 177 -6.49 -2.23 8.35
N LEU A 178 -5.17 -2.11 8.51
CA LEU A 178 -4.57 -1.28 9.55
C LEU A 178 -5.01 0.18 9.42
N LEU A 179 -5.03 0.71 8.19
CA LEU A 179 -5.45 2.08 7.95
C LEU A 179 -6.95 2.28 8.24
N ALA A 180 -7.80 1.34 7.85
CA ALA A 180 -9.23 1.36 8.14
C ALA A 180 -9.51 1.34 9.66
N ALA A 181 -8.78 0.50 10.41
CA ALA A 181 -8.85 0.48 11.88
C ALA A 181 -8.42 1.82 12.50
N ASN A 182 -7.40 2.45 11.93
CA ASN A 182 -6.94 3.77 12.36
C ASN A 182 -8.00 4.87 12.10
N VAL A 183 -8.69 4.81 10.95
CA VAL A 183 -9.85 5.69 10.68
C VAL A 183 -10.96 5.44 11.71
N ALA A 184 -11.31 4.18 11.96
CA ALA A 184 -12.38 3.83 12.89
C ALA A 184 -12.13 4.34 14.31
N ARG A 185 -10.89 4.26 14.78
CA ARG A 185 -10.49 4.79 16.08
C ARG A 185 -10.56 6.32 16.16
N ARG A 186 -10.17 7.00 15.09
CA ARG A 186 -10.08 8.47 15.03
C ARG A 186 -11.41 9.16 14.70
N ARG A 187 -12.24 8.51 13.90
CA ARG A 187 -13.53 9.03 13.42
C ARG A 187 -14.61 7.95 13.46
N PRO A 188 -14.92 7.44 14.66
CA PRO A 188 -15.98 6.42 14.82
C PRO A 188 -17.34 6.90 14.33
N ASP A 189 -17.59 8.20 14.31
CA ASP A 189 -18.78 8.83 13.76
C ASP A 189 -19.00 8.56 12.25
N LEU A 190 -17.93 8.27 11.51
CA LEU A 190 -17.98 7.96 10.09
C LEU A 190 -17.95 6.47 9.77
N VAL A 191 -18.02 5.60 10.77
CA VAL A 191 -17.89 4.15 10.58
C VAL A 191 -19.19 3.44 10.98
N HIS A 192 -19.85 2.85 10.01
CA HIS A 192 -20.98 1.96 10.24
C HIS A 192 -20.47 0.57 10.66
N THR A 193 -19.53 0.04 9.92
CA THR A 193 -18.91 -1.27 10.15
C THR A 193 -17.47 -1.25 9.66
N LEU A 194 -16.57 -1.87 10.41
CA LEU A 194 -15.18 -2.07 10.02
C LEU A 194 -14.97 -3.49 9.51
N VAL A 195 -14.46 -3.64 8.29
CA VAL A 195 -14.14 -4.94 7.69
C VAL A 195 -12.63 -5.06 7.47
N LEU A 196 -12.02 -5.98 8.15
CA LEU A 196 -10.59 -6.23 8.15
C LEU A 196 -10.30 -7.51 7.36
N LEU A 197 -9.78 -7.34 6.14
CA LEU A 197 -9.43 -8.45 5.27
C LEU A 197 -7.95 -8.82 5.50
N ASP A 198 -7.69 -9.71 6.44
CA ASP A 198 -6.37 -10.13 6.94
C ASP A 198 -5.43 -8.93 7.20
N PRO A 199 -5.77 -8.07 8.16
CA PRO A 199 -5.10 -6.78 8.36
C PRO A 199 -3.66 -6.95 8.82
N THR A 200 -2.81 -5.99 8.46
CA THR A 200 -1.46 -5.87 9.00
C THR A 200 -1.50 -5.25 10.40
N PRO A 201 -1.03 -5.94 11.42
CA PRO A 201 -0.99 -5.39 12.77
C PRO A 201 0.31 -4.66 13.03
N LEU A 202 0.21 -3.41 13.48
CA LEU A 202 1.39 -2.59 13.69
C LEU A 202 2.31 -3.16 14.77
N GLU A 203 1.78 -3.49 15.94
CA GLU A 203 2.61 -4.00 17.03
C GLU A 203 3.29 -5.32 16.69
N THR A 204 2.66 -6.18 15.92
CA THR A 204 3.25 -7.44 15.48
C THR A 204 4.41 -7.21 14.53
N ILE A 205 4.29 -6.22 13.65
CA ILE A 205 5.37 -5.84 12.73
C ILE A 205 6.53 -5.22 13.50
N VAL A 206 6.25 -4.30 14.44
CA VAL A 206 7.25 -3.57 15.21
C VAL A 206 7.99 -4.50 16.17
N PHE A 207 7.30 -5.40 16.85
CA PHE A 207 7.86 -6.28 17.88
C PHE A 207 8.01 -7.73 17.46
N GLY A 208 7.47 -8.08 16.30
CA GLY A 208 7.49 -9.44 15.79
C GLY A 208 8.78 -9.85 15.11
N PRO A 209 8.87 -11.10 14.69
CA PRO A 209 10.08 -11.67 14.07
C PRO A 209 10.39 -11.09 12.68
N ARG A 210 9.49 -10.32 12.08
CA ARG A 210 9.64 -9.73 10.74
C ARG A 210 10.30 -8.34 10.68
N LEU A 211 10.82 -7.81 11.78
CA LEU A 211 11.46 -6.50 11.79
C LEU A 211 12.60 -6.38 10.76
N GLY A 212 13.37 -7.45 10.56
CA GLY A 212 14.40 -7.52 9.50
C GLY A 212 13.82 -7.32 8.10
N ALA A 213 12.73 -8.02 7.79
CA ALA A 213 12.06 -7.91 6.49
C ALA A 213 11.53 -6.49 6.23
N LEU A 214 11.01 -5.80 7.24
CA LEU A 214 10.58 -4.40 7.11
C LEU A 214 11.73 -3.44 6.81
N LYS A 215 12.89 -3.64 7.46
CA LYS A 215 14.10 -2.86 7.16
C LYS A 215 14.52 -3.07 5.71
N ASP A 216 14.45 -4.29 5.20
CA ASP A 216 14.76 -4.63 3.81
C ASP A 216 13.73 -4.06 2.85
N MET A 217 12.44 -4.12 3.14
CA MET A 217 11.38 -3.49 2.34
C MET A 217 11.60 -1.98 2.25
N ARG A 218 11.90 -1.34 3.37
CA ARG A 218 12.21 0.10 3.41
C ARG A 218 13.45 0.42 2.57
N ARG A 219 14.53 -0.37 2.70
CA ARG A 219 15.75 -0.21 1.89
C ARG A 219 15.44 -0.38 0.41
N THR A 220 14.67 -1.38 0.05
CA THR A 220 14.24 -1.64 -1.33
C THR A 220 13.39 -0.49 -1.89
N ALA A 221 12.48 0.08 -1.09
CA ALA A 221 11.71 1.25 -1.48
C ALA A 221 12.62 2.47 -1.71
N TRP A 222 13.61 2.73 -0.84
CA TRP A 222 14.60 3.78 -1.04
C TRP A 222 15.40 3.59 -2.33
N LEU A 223 15.96 2.40 -2.55
CA LEU A 223 16.72 2.08 -3.76
C LEU A 223 15.86 2.19 -5.01
N GLY A 224 14.61 1.74 -4.93
CA GLY A 224 13.62 1.88 -6.02
C GLY A 224 13.35 3.35 -6.35
N GLY A 225 13.20 4.20 -5.36
CA GLY A 225 13.02 5.64 -5.56
C GLY A 225 14.20 6.28 -6.26
N PHE A 226 15.43 6.04 -5.78
CA PHE A 226 16.64 6.55 -6.44
C PHE A 226 16.82 5.99 -7.85
N ALA A 227 16.54 4.72 -8.09
CA ALA A 227 16.62 4.12 -9.42
C ALA A 227 15.60 4.73 -10.39
N LEU A 228 14.38 5.00 -9.92
CA LEU A 228 13.32 5.63 -10.71
C LEU A 228 13.60 7.10 -11.05
N LEU A 229 14.46 7.81 -10.31
CA LEU A 229 14.94 9.15 -10.74
C LEU A 229 15.55 9.11 -12.14
N PHE A 230 16.08 7.94 -12.53
CA PHE A 230 16.73 7.69 -13.81
C PHE A 230 15.96 6.68 -14.67
N GLY A 231 14.69 6.43 -14.38
CA GLY A 231 13.83 5.54 -15.17
C GLY A 231 14.13 4.05 -15.03
N ILE A 232 14.84 3.64 -13.98
CA ILE A 232 15.13 2.23 -13.71
C ILE A 232 14.08 1.70 -12.74
N ASP A 233 13.07 1.02 -13.26
CA ASP A 233 12.03 0.38 -12.44
C ASP A 233 12.51 -0.98 -11.94
N LEU A 234 12.98 -1.00 -10.69
CA LEU A 234 13.45 -2.22 -10.03
C LEU A 234 12.31 -3.21 -9.75
N ARG A 235 11.07 -2.74 -9.55
CA ARG A 235 9.90 -3.60 -9.32
C ARG A 235 9.50 -4.33 -10.59
N ALA A 236 9.40 -3.60 -11.70
CA ALA A 236 9.12 -4.21 -12.99
C ALA A 236 10.19 -5.26 -13.38
N ARG A 237 11.46 -4.98 -13.07
CA ARG A 237 12.55 -5.94 -13.28
C ARG A 237 12.43 -7.17 -12.37
N ALA A 238 12.09 -6.99 -11.10
CA ALA A 238 11.87 -8.09 -10.16
C ALA A 238 10.68 -8.95 -10.60
N GLU A 239 9.57 -8.35 -11.00
CA GLU A 239 8.41 -9.06 -11.54
C GLU A 239 8.75 -9.83 -12.82
N ALA A 240 9.45 -9.19 -13.77
CA ALA A 240 9.89 -9.85 -14.99
C ALA A 240 10.81 -11.05 -14.71
N ARG A 241 11.64 -10.96 -13.65
CA ARG A 241 12.47 -12.09 -13.19
C ARG A 241 11.63 -13.20 -12.58
N ALA A 242 10.67 -12.84 -11.72
CA ALA A 242 9.76 -13.80 -11.07
C ALA A 242 8.91 -14.56 -12.09
N ARG A 243 8.49 -13.90 -13.18
CA ARG A 243 7.77 -14.53 -14.31
C ARG A 243 8.55 -15.60 -15.09
N ARG A 244 9.86 -15.73 -14.85
CA ARG A 244 10.65 -16.84 -15.43
C ARG A 244 10.30 -18.20 -14.80
N ASP A 245 9.74 -18.19 -13.58
CA ASP A 245 9.13 -19.35 -12.98
C ASP A 245 7.67 -19.49 -13.47
N PRO A 246 7.31 -20.59 -14.17
CA PRO A 246 5.96 -20.79 -14.70
C PRO A 246 4.87 -20.85 -13.64
N ALA A 247 5.19 -21.32 -12.44
CA ALA A 247 4.23 -21.36 -11.33
C ALA A 247 3.92 -19.94 -10.86
N HIS A 248 4.95 -19.13 -10.68
CA HIS A 248 4.81 -17.73 -10.28
C HIS A 248 4.10 -16.88 -11.35
N ALA A 249 4.42 -17.11 -12.62
CA ALA A 249 3.76 -16.44 -13.75
C ALA A 249 2.24 -16.70 -13.75
N ARG A 250 1.81 -17.95 -13.53
CA ARG A 250 0.39 -18.32 -13.46
C ARG A 250 -0.35 -17.57 -12.33
N VAL A 251 0.27 -17.46 -11.14
CA VAL A 251 -0.32 -16.71 -10.01
C VAL A 251 -0.49 -15.23 -10.37
N LEU A 252 0.55 -14.61 -10.93
CA LEU A 252 0.48 -13.21 -11.36
C LEU A 252 -0.59 -12.97 -12.42
N ASP A 253 -0.74 -13.88 -13.36
CA ASP A 253 -1.74 -13.79 -14.44
C ASP A 253 -3.16 -13.98 -13.89
N ALA A 254 -3.36 -14.91 -12.95
CA ALA A 254 -4.63 -15.09 -12.25
C ALA A 254 -5.04 -13.83 -11.48
N VAL A 255 -4.12 -13.24 -10.73
CA VAL A 255 -4.37 -11.96 -10.03
C VAL A 255 -4.71 -10.84 -11.01
N ARG A 256 -3.99 -10.73 -12.13
CA ARG A 256 -4.27 -9.72 -13.15
C ARG A 256 -5.63 -9.91 -13.81
N ALA A 257 -6.04 -11.15 -14.05
CA ALA A 257 -7.36 -11.45 -14.62
C ALA A 257 -8.49 -11.00 -13.69
N VAL A 258 -8.32 -11.18 -12.39
CA VAL A 258 -9.29 -10.71 -11.37
C VAL A 258 -9.36 -9.18 -11.33
N LEU A 259 -8.21 -8.52 -11.31
CA LEU A 259 -8.12 -7.06 -11.18
C LEU A 259 -8.62 -6.30 -12.40
N GLY A 260 -8.41 -6.81 -13.59
CA GLY A 260 -8.82 -6.18 -14.84
C GLY A 260 -7.88 -5.07 -15.35
N PRO A 261 -8.23 -4.45 -16.49
CA PRO A 261 -7.36 -3.48 -17.17
C PRO A 261 -7.17 -2.17 -16.42
N GLU A 262 -8.14 -1.76 -15.59
CA GLU A 262 -8.05 -0.53 -14.80
C GLU A 262 -6.94 -0.61 -13.75
N ALA A 263 -6.72 -1.80 -13.19
CA ALA A 263 -5.63 -2.03 -12.26
C ALA A 263 -4.26 -1.91 -12.94
N GLU A 264 -4.14 -2.34 -14.17
CA GLU A 264 -2.90 -2.19 -14.94
C GLU A 264 -2.62 -0.71 -15.25
N ALA A 265 -3.64 0.09 -15.58
CA ALA A 265 -3.51 1.53 -15.77
C ALA A 265 -3.01 2.22 -14.49
N GLY A 266 -3.66 1.93 -13.34
CA GLY A 266 -3.25 2.45 -12.03
C GLY A 266 -1.81 2.11 -11.70
N ARG A 267 -1.40 0.86 -11.92
CA ARG A 267 -0.03 0.39 -11.68
C ARG A 267 1.01 1.13 -12.53
N ARG A 268 0.66 1.47 -13.78
CA ARG A 268 1.56 2.22 -14.68
C ARG A 268 1.72 3.68 -14.27
N VAL A 269 0.64 4.35 -13.87
CA VAL A 269 0.70 5.77 -13.51
C VAL A 269 1.42 6.02 -12.20
N GLU A 270 1.43 5.04 -11.27
CA GLU A 270 2.13 5.16 -9.99
C GLU A 270 3.63 4.81 -10.03
N ALA A 271 4.21 4.47 -11.19
CA ALA A 271 5.63 4.13 -11.33
C ALA A 271 6.54 5.36 -11.22
N SER A 272 6.54 6.01 -10.06
CA SER A 272 7.28 7.25 -9.77
C SER A 272 8.22 7.11 -8.57
N ALA A 273 9.27 7.94 -8.53
CA ALA A 273 10.16 8.02 -7.38
C ALA A 273 9.41 8.46 -6.11
N GLY A 274 8.46 9.39 -6.25
CA GLY A 274 7.65 9.90 -5.15
C GLY A 274 6.87 8.79 -4.43
N ARG A 275 6.29 7.85 -5.18
CA ARG A 275 5.64 6.66 -4.61
C ARG A 275 6.60 5.84 -3.74
N CYS A 276 7.80 5.56 -4.24
CA CYS A 276 8.78 4.76 -3.50
C CYS A 276 9.25 5.47 -2.22
N PHE A 277 9.44 6.79 -2.26
CA PHE A 277 9.81 7.55 -1.07
C PHE A 277 8.66 7.65 -0.06
N ALA A 278 7.41 7.75 -0.52
CA ALA A 278 6.24 7.69 0.35
C ALA A 278 6.16 6.33 1.06
N GLU A 279 6.34 5.24 0.32
CA GLU A 279 6.41 3.89 0.88
C GLU A 279 7.54 3.72 1.90
N ALA A 280 8.74 4.20 1.59
CA ALA A 280 9.87 4.16 2.53
C ALA A 280 9.60 4.99 3.80
N SER A 281 8.82 6.07 3.69
CA SER A 281 8.39 6.88 4.84
C SER A 281 7.41 6.13 5.73
N ILE A 282 6.40 5.47 5.16
CA ILE A 282 5.45 4.60 5.89
C ILE A 282 6.18 3.45 6.58
N TYR A 283 7.10 2.76 5.91
CA TYR A 283 7.86 1.68 6.52
C TYR A 283 8.77 2.14 7.65
N ARG A 284 9.14 3.42 7.68
CA ARG A 284 9.83 3.99 8.84
C ARG A 284 8.95 4.02 10.09
N GLU A 285 7.69 4.41 9.95
CA GLU A 285 6.75 4.40 11.06
C GLU A 285 6.56 3.00 11.67
N LEU A 286 6.65 1.96 10.83
CA LEU A 286 6.55 0.57 11.25
C LEU A 286 7.81 0.04 11.99
N THR A 287 8.79 0.89 12.29
CA THR A 287 9.92 0.56 13.16
C THR A 287 9.65 1.08 14.59
N PRO A 288 10.26 0.49 15.65
CA PRO A 288 10.07 0.96 17.02
C PRO A 288 10.36 2.46 17.19
N GLU A 289 11.43 2.94 16.59
CA GLU A 289 11.82 4.35 16.66
C GLU A 289 10.85 5.25 15.89
N GLY A 290 10.33 4.78 14.77
CA GLY A 290 9.34 5.50 13.96
C GLY A 290 7.99 5.55 14.65
N ALA A 291 7.51 4.43 15.21
CA ALA A 291 6.28 4.35 15.98
C ALA A 291 6.33 5.26 17.22
N ALA A 292 7.44 5.24 17.96
CA ALA A 292 7.66 6.14 19.09
C ALA A 292 7.63 7.62 18.67
N ALA A 293 8.23 7.94 17.51
CA ALA A 293 8.20 9.31 16.98
C ALA A 293 6.80 9.78 16.55
N CYS A 294 5.88 8.84 16.26
CA CYS A 294 4.46 9.10 15.98
C CYS A 294 3.57 8.97 17.23
N GLY A 295 4.15 8.81 18.43
CA GLY A 295 3.40 8.69 19.69
C GLY A 295 2.61 7.39 19.80
N TRP A 296 3.00 6.34 19.06
CA TRP A 296 2.28 5.05 19.00
C TRP A 296 0.81 5.18 18.55
N ASP A 297 0.51 6.23 17.82
CA ASP A 297 -0.87 6.58 17.42
C ASP A 297 -1.54 5.52 16.51
N THR A 298 -0.74 4.61 15.97
CA THR A 298 -1.19 3.50 15.11
C THR A 298 -1.32 2.16 15.84
N VAL A 299 -0.97 2.09 17.13
CA VAL A 299 -1.13 0.87 17.93
C VAL A 299 -2.61 0.67 18.25
N VAL A 300 -3.10 -0.55 18.06
CA VAL A 300 -4.48 -0.94 18.32
C VAL A 300 -4.56 -1.56 19.71
N TYR A 301 -5.44 -1.03 20.54
CA TYR A 301 -5.62 -1.47 21.93
C TYR A 301 -6.92 -2.25 22.12
N ASP A 302 -7.00 -3.04 23.17
CA ASP A 302 -8.21 -3.75 23.55
C ASP A 302 -9.35 -2.75 23.82
N ARG A 303 -10.51 -2.99 23.20
CA ARG A 303 -11.73 -2.16 23.28
C ARG A 303 -11.61 -0.74 22.75
N ASP A 304 -10.58 -0.42 21.99
CA ASP A 304 -10.41 0.89 21.34
C ASP A 304 -11.60 1.31 20.48
N LEU A 305 -12.34 0.33 19.93
CA LEU A 305 -13.48 0.54 19.03
C LEU A 305 -14.84 0.36 19.76
N GLY A 306 -14.84 0.16 21.08
CA GLY A 306 -16.07 0.06 21.87
C GLY A 306 -17.02 -1.05 21.39
N ASP A 307 -18.21 -0.65 20.92
CA ASP A 307 -19.23 -1.55 20.37
C ASP A 307 -19.39 -1.43 18.85
N LEU A 308 -18.43 -0.84 18.16
CA LEU A 308 -18.42 -0.76 16.71
C LEU A 308 -18.43 -2.16 16.08
N PRO A 309 -19.29 -2.47 15.09
CA PRO A 309 -19.26 -3.76 14.42
C PRO A 309 -17.93 -3.97 13.68
N VAL A 310 -17.20 -5.04 14.03
CA VAL A 310 -15.92 -5.40 13.41
C VAL A 310 -16.01 -6.80 12.81
N TRP A 311 -15.74 -6.91 11.53
CA TRP A 311 -15.63 -8.17 10.81
C TRP A 311 -14.18 -8.43 10.46
N LEU A 312 -13.61 -9.49 11.01
CA LEU A 312 -12.28 -9.95 10.67
C LEU A 312 -12.40 -11.14 9.73
N VAL A 313 -12.04 -10.94 8.48
CA VAL A 313 -11.96 -12.01 7.47
C VAL A 313 -10.49 -12.37 7.29
N ALA A 314 -10.12 -13.60 7.57
CA ALA A 314 -8.72 -14.02 7.52
C ALA A 314 -8.60 -15.50 7.12
N PRO A 315 -7.45 -15.92 6.58
CA PRO A 315 -7.17 -17.35 6.38
C PRO A 315 -7.27 -18.14 7.68
N GLN A 316 -7.43 -19.45 7.54
CA GLN A 316 -7.29 -20.36 8.67
C GLN A 316 -5.89 -20.24 9.28
N ASP A 317 -5.79 -20.37 10.60
CA ASP A 317 -4.50 -20.36 11.25
C ASP A 317 -3.70 -21.61 10.83
N THR A 318 -2.43 -21.39 10.48
CA THR A 318 -1.55 -22.46 10.00
C THR A 318 -1.22 -23.43 11.14
N SER A 319 -1.50 -24.70 10.97
CA SER A 319 -1.19 -25.73 11.97
C SER A 319 0.32 -26.00 12.08
N ASP A 320 0.77 -26.53 13.21
CA ASP A 320 2.17 -26.93 13.39
C ASP A 320 2.60 -28.00 12.35
N ALA A 321 1.67 -28.85 11.90
CA ALA A 321 1.91 -29.83 10.85
C ALA A 321 2.14 -29.17 9.48
N ASP A 322 1.30 -28.17 9.12
CA ASP A 322 1.46 -27.43 7.88
C ASP A 322 2.75 -26.61 7.88
N ILE A 323 3.12 -26.03 9.04
CA ILE A 323 4.38 -25.31 9.20
C ILE A 323 5.59 -26.24 8.99
N ALA A 324 5.52 -27.48 9.51
CA ALA A 324 6.58 -28.46 9.34
C ALA A 324 6.72 -28.94 7.88
N ALA A 325 5.65 -28.85 7.09
CA ALA A 325 5.64 -29.21 5.68
C ALA A 325 6.13 -28.08 4.75
N LEU A 326 6.33 -26.84 5.27
CA LEU A 326 6.82 -25.73 4.46
C LEU A 326 8.27 -25.96 3.98
N PRO A 327 8.59 -25.67 2.70
CA PRO A 327 9.96 -25.71 2.21
C PRO A 327 10.87 -24.77 3.00
N GLU A 328 12.08 -25.22 3.33
CA GLU A 328 13.08 -24.39 4.06
C GLU A 328 13.33 -23.03 3.41
N ALA A 329 13.30 -22.97 2.08
CA ALA A 329 13.49 -21.74 1.33
C ALA A 329 12.41 -20.66 1.60
N GLN A 330 11.22 -21.06 2.10
CA GLN A 330 10.13 -20.14 2.40
C GLN A 330 10.03 -19.77 3.88
N SER A 331 10.54 -20.61 4.77
CA SER A 331 10.34 -20.47 6.23
C SER A 331 11.60 -20.01 6.99
N GLY A 332 12.78 -20.08 6.39
CA GLY A 332 14.02 -20.01 7.17
C GLY A 332 14.13 -21.27 8.04
N SER A 333 14.08 -21.13 9.37
CA SER A 333 13.93 -22.28 10.27
C SER A 333 12.44 -22.56 10.54
N ALA A 334 12.09 -23.82 10.82
CA ALA A 334 10.73 -24.20 11.22
C ALA A 334 10.28 -23.42 12.49
N ASP A 335 11.19 -23.09 13.39
CA ASP A 335 10.89 -22.31 14.57
C ASP A 335 10.60 -20.84 14.27
N ASP A 336 11.25 -20.25 13.28
CA ASP A 336 10.94 -18.89 12.82
C ASP A 336 9.55 -18.85 12.18
N ALA A 337 9.20 -19.85 11.37
CA ALA A 337 7.89 -19.99 10.80
C ALA A 337 6.81 -20.14 11.88
N ARG A 338 7.00 -21.02 12.87
CA ARG A 338 6.08 -21.17 14.01
C ARG A 338 5.89 -19.86 14.78
N ARG A 339 6.99 -19.14 15.10
CA ARG A 339 6.92 -17.85 15.77
C ARG A 339 6.09 -16.86 14.95
N MET A 340 6.33 -16.80 13.66
CA MET A 340 5.64 -15.88 12.75
C MET A 340 4.13 -16.19 12.68
N PHE A 341 3.74 -17.45 12.51
CA PHE A 341 2.31 -17.82 12.41
C PHE A 341 1.59 -17.63 13.73
N ARG A 342 2.23 -17.93 14.87
CA ARG A 342 1.67 -17.62 16.20
C ARG A 342 1.46 -16.12 16.41
N PHE A 343 2.36 -15.29 15.91
CA PHE A 343 2.18 -13.85 15.91
C PHE A 343 0.98 -13.40 15.09
N PHE A 344 0.78 -13.96 13.90
CA PHE A 344 -0.39 -13.63 13.10
C PHE A 344 -1.70 -14.05 13.77
N ALA A 345 -1.74 -15.26 14.34
CA ALA A 345 -2.90 -15.72 15.08
C ALA A 345 -3.22 -14.80 16.28
N ALA A 346 -2.21 -14.50 17.10
CA ALA A 346 -2.37 -13.59 18.24
C ALA A 346 -2.86 -12.19 17.82
N THR A 347 -2.40 -11.70 16.68
CA THR A 347 -2.85 -10.42 16.13
C THR A 347 -4.31 -10.43 15.70
N ARG A 348 -4.77 -11.51 15.09
CA ARG A 348 -6.18 -11.67 14.71
C ARG A 348 -7.06 -11.60 15.95
N GLU A 349 -6.70 -12.33 17.02
CA GLU A 349 -7.40 -12.26 18.29
C GLU A 349 -7.39 -10.84 18.89
N ARG A 350 -6.28 -10.13 18.75
CA ARG A 350 -6.17 -8.75 19.22
C ARG A 350 -7.09 -7.81 18.46
N TYR A 351 -7.21 -7.94 17.14
CA TYR A 351 -8.19 -7.17 16.38
C TYR A 351 -9.63 -7.47 16.80
N LEU A 352 -9.94 -8.74 17.10
CA LEU A 352 -11.25 -9.11 17.63
C LEU A 352 -11.52 -8.51 19.02
N ALA A 353 -10.49 -8.37 19.85
CA ALA A 353 -10.60 -7.76 21.19
C ALA A 353 -10.82 -6.23 21.16
N THR A 354 -10.62 -5.57 20.01
CA THR A 354 -10.82 -4.11 19.90
C THR A 354 -12.26 -3.67 20.05
N SER A 355 -13.23 -4.56 19.79
CA SER A 355 -14.66 -4.28 19.92
C SER A 355 -15.41 -5.40 20.62
N THR A 356 -16.48 -5.05 21.32
CA THR A 356 -17.41 -6.02 21.92
C THR A 356 -18.33 -6.69 20.89
N ARG A 357 -18.39 -6.14 19.66
CA ARG A 357 -19.20 -6.68 18.54
C ARG A 357 -18.33 -7.14 17.38
N SER A 358 -17.29 -7.88 17.70
CA SER A 358 -16.39 -8.46 16.73
C SER A 358 -16.87 -9.83 16.24
N ARG A 359 -16.63 -10.11 14.95
CA ARG A 359 -16.91 -11.42 14.34
C ARG A 359 -15.74 -11.85 13.46
N ARG A 360 -15.34 -13.11 13.58
CA ARG A 360 -14.34 -13.75 12.68
C ARG A 360 -15.04 -14.54 11.59
N VAL A 361 -14.58 -14.35 10.36
CA VAL A 361 -14.94 -15.18 9.20
C VAL A 361 -13.68 -15.78 8.63
N VAL A 362 -13.67 -17.09 8.46
CA VAL A 362 -12.49 -17.83 7.97
C VAL A 362 -12.60 -17.97 6.45
N ALA A 363 -11.53 -17.59 5.74
CA ALA A 363 -11.45 -17.76 4.29
C ALA A 363 -11.40 -19.25 3.91
N PRO A 364 -11.79 -19.61 2.68
CA PRO A 364 -11.81 -21.00 2.23
C PRO A 364 -10.47 -21.72 2.47
N ALA A 365 -10.53 -23.00 2.74
CA ALA A 365 -9.34 -23.83 2.96
C ALA A 365 -8.36 -23.71 1.78
N GLY A 366 -7.06 -23.61 2.10
CA GLY A 366 -6.00 -23.41 1.11
C GLY A 366 -5.82 -21.97 0.64
N SER A 367 -6.66 -21.04 1.08
CA SER A 367 -6.46 -19.60 0.81
C SER A 367 -5.36 -19.05 1.71
N GLY A 368 -4.49 -18.20 1.14
CA GLY A 368 -3.47 -17.45 1.86
C GLY A 368 -3.87 -16.00 2.14
N HIS A 369 -2.87 -15.18 2.47
CA HIS A 369 -3.03 -13.73 2.68
C HIS A 369 -3.72 -13.00 1.51
N ASN A 370 -3.57 -13.53 0.31
CA ASN A 370 -4.12 -12.96 -0.92
C ASN A 370 -5.51 -13.49 -1.29
N PHE A 371 -6.26 -14.07 -0.34
CA PHE A 371 -7.60 -14.63 -0.59
C PHE A 371 -8.57 -13.63 -1.25
N VAL A 372 -8.36 -12.34 -1.06
CA VAL A 372 -9.15 -11.28 -1.71
C VAL A 372 -9.09 -11.37 -3.24
N TYR A 373 -8.05 -11.99 -3.80
CA TYR A 373 -7.88 -12.28 -5.22
C TYR A 373 -8.16 -13.75 -5.54
N GLU A 374 -7.59 -14.67 -4.74
CA GLU A 374 -7.66 -16.12 -4.95
C GLU A 374 -9.07 -16.67 -4.73
N ALA A 375 -9.78 -16.10 -3.75
CA ALA A 375 -11.17 -16.41 -3.40
C ALA A 375 -12.05 -15.16 -3.49
N SER A 376 -11.95 -14.39 -4.56
CA SER A 376 -12.63 -13.09 -4.71
C SER A 376 -14.14 -13.20 -4.58
N ARG A 377 -14.75 -14.30 -5.05
CA ARG A 377 -16.19 -14.56 -4.93
C ARG A 377 -16.61 -14.67 -3.47
N PHE A 378 -15.88 -15.44 -2.67
CA PHE A 378 -16.11 -15.56 -1.23
C PHE A 378 -16.01 -14.17 -0.56
N THR A 379 -14.99 -13.40 -0.88
CA THR A 379 -14.83 -12.04 -0.33
C THR A 379 -16.02 -11.15 -0.67
N ILE A 380 -16.50 -11.22 -1.92
CA ILE A 380 -17.69 -10.48 -2.36
C ILE A 380 -18.94 -10.92 -1.59
N ASP A 381 -19.12 -12.21 -1.38
CA ASP A 381 -20.30 -12.74 -0.69
C ASP A 381 -20.29 -12.32 0.80
N VAL A 382 -19.15 -12.36 1.48
CA VAL A 382 -19.00 -11.84 2.85
C VAL A 382 -19.28 -10.33 2.90
N MET A 383 -18.74 -9.57 1.98
CA MET A 383 -18.98 -8.11 1.92
C MET A 383 -20.45 -7.79 1.65
N ARG A 384 -21.12 -8.61 0.85
CA ARG A 384 -22.55 -8.43 0.58
C ARG A 384 -23.37 -8.66 1.86
N GLU A 385 -23.04 -9.67 2.66
CA GLU A 385 -23.65 -9.88 3.98
C GLU A 385 -23.48 -8.67 4.89
N VAL A 386 -22.26 -8.10 4.97
CA VAL A 386 -21.97 -6.90 5.77
C VAL A 386 -22.80 -5.69 5.30
N ILE A 387 -22.87 -5.46 4.00
CA ILE A 387 -23.52 -4.25 3.42
C ILE A 387 -25.05 -4.35 3.53
N LEU A 388 -25.60 -5.54 3.39
CA LEU A 388 -27.05 -5.76 3.47
C LEU A 388 -27.57 -5.86 4.91
N GLY A 389 -26.69 -6.03 5.89
CA GLY A 389 -27.06 -6.18 7.30
C GLY A 389 -27.90 -7.44 7.57
N THR A 390 -27.84 -8.43 6.69
CA THR A 390 -28.56 -9.69 6.89
C THR A 390 -27.80 -10.54 7.88
N ASP A 391 -28.42 -10.87 9.02
CA ASP A 391 -27.94 -11.84 10.02
C ASP A 391 -28.01 -13.28 9.49
N HIS A 392 -27.71 -13.50 8.23
CA HIS A 392 -27.62 -14.87 7.71
C HIS A 392 -26.29 -15.47 8.14
N PRO A 393 -26.30 -16.70 8.69
CA PRO A 393 -25.06 -17.39 8.95
C PRO A 393 -24.27 -17.51 7.63
N PRO A 394 -22.92 -17.43 7.69
CA PRO A 394 -22.11 -17.56 6.49
C PRO A 394 -22.48 -18.85 5.78
N PRO A 395 -22.46 -18.88 4.45
CA PRO A 395 -22.64 -20.13 3.73
C PRO A 395 -21.61 -21.11 4.28
N GLU A 396 -22.10 -22.19 4.88
CA GLU A 396 -21.24 -23.30 5.31
C GLU A 396 -20.32 -23.63 4.12
N SER A 397 -19.03 -23.74 4.41
CA SER A 397 -18.05 -24.19 3.43
C SER A 397 -18.55 -25.55 2.89
N ARG A 398 -19.24 -25.52 1.76
CA ARG A 398 -19.62 -26.77 1.08
C ARG A 398 -18.33 -27.39 0.58
N PRO A 399 -18.16 -28.70 0.82
CA PRO A 399 -16.93 -29.43 0.53
C PRO A 399 -16.55 -29.41 -0.95
#